data_e9ab0b5dbd15e5a859f1308c0da64052
#
_entry.id   e9ab0b5dbd15e5a859f1308c0da64052
#
_cell.length_a   1.000
_cell.length_b   1.000
_cell.length_c   1.000
_cell.angle_alpha   90.00
_cell.angle_beta   90.00
_cell.angle_gamma   90.00
#
_symmetry.space_group_name_H-M   'P 1'
#
loop_
_entity.id
_entity.type
_entity.pdbx_description
1 polymer ?
#
loop_
_entity_poly.entity_id
_entity_poly.type
_entity_poly.pdbx_seq_one_letter_code
_entity_poly.pdbx_strand_id
1 'polypeptide(L)'
;MLADMNPPQREAVKYLDGPLLVLAGAGSGKTRVITRKIAYLVNECDYEARHVAAITFTNKAAREMKERIGGLLEGRAGRGLTVSTFHSLGLHILRHDAKRIGYKPQFSVLDSADAQKIISDIIKATDKQTLRRAAAVISNWKNALFDPD
;
A
#
# COMPACT_ATOMS: atom_id res chain seq x y z
N MET A 1 7.05 19.18 18.33
CA MET A 1 6.78 17.91 17.60
C MET A 1 8.03 17.12 17.21
N LEU A 2 9.16 17.75 16.85
CA LEU A 2 10.41 17.11 16.36
C LEU A 2 11.58 17.12 17.35
N ALA A 3 11.41 17.61 18.56
CA ALA A 3 12.49 17.78 19.54
C ALA A 3 13.15 16.46 19.98
N ASP A 4 12.40 15.37 19.94
CA ASP A 4 12.80 14.03 20.34
C ASP A 4 13.43 13.19 19.18
N MET A 5 13.69 13.83 18.03
CA MET A 5 14.30 13.20 16.85
C MET A 5 15.76 13.61 16.69
N ASN A 6 16.58 12.70 16.18
CA ASN A 6 17.98 13.03 15.84
C ASN A 6 18.05 13.91 14.56
N PRO A 7 19.21 14.55 14.29
CA PRO A 7 19.31 15.47 13.15
C PRO A 7 18.94 14.85 11.79
N PRO A 8 19.42 13.65 11.37
CA PRO A 8 19.02 13.05 10.12
C PRO A 8 17.50 12.73 10.02
N GLN A 9 16.90 12.30 11.13
CA GLN A 9 15.46 12.05 11.17
C GLN A 9 14.66 13.34 10.99
N ARG A 10 15.07 14.45 11.63
CA ARG A 10 14.44 15.78 11.45
C ARG A 10 14.57 16.30 10.03
N GLU A 11 15.73 16.11 9.42
CA GLU A 11 15.98 16.47 8.03
C GLU A 11 15.02 15.71 7.11
N ALA A 12 14.93 14.39 7.24
CA ALA A 12 14.00 13.56 6.46
C ALA A 12 12.53 13.98 6.63
N VAL A 13 12.11 14.37 7.84
CA VAL A 13 10.75 14.86 8.09
C VAL A 13 10.51 16.19 7.39
N LYS A 14 11.46 17.13 7.44
CA LYS A 14 11.30 18.49 6.89
C LYS A 14 11.51 18.57 5.37
N TYR A 15 12.14 17.57 4.75
CA TYR A 15 12.39 17.59 3.31
C TYR A 15 11.09 17.50 2.51
N LEU A 16 10.79 18.50 1.69
CA LEU A 16 9.56 18.61 0.89
C LEU A 16 9.81 18.82 -0.61
N ASP A 17 11.06 18.98 -1.01
CA ASP A 17 11.42 19.45 -2.38
C ASP A 17 11.34 18.35 -3.46
N GLY A 18 10.88 17.14 -3.13
CA GLY A 18 10.72 16.06 -4.10
C GLY A 18 10.79 14.66 -3.51
N PRO A 19 11.02 13.64 -4.34
CA PRO A 19 11.18 12.26 -3.89
C PRO A 19 12.37 12.12 -2.93
N LEU A 20 12.16 11.42 -1.82
CA LEU A 20 13.19 11.16 -0.80
C LEU A 20 13.30 9.66 -0.54
N LEU A 21 14.51 9.13 -0.72
CA LEU A 21 14.86 7.78 -0.27
C LEU A 21 15.61 7.84 1.05
N VAL A 22 15.08 7.19 2.09
CA VAL A 22 15.71 7.07 3.40
C VAL A 22 16.23 5.65 3.62
N LEU A 23 17.57 5.50 3.63
CA LEU A 23 18.22 4.22 3.95
C LEU A 23 18.45 4.14 5.46
N ALA A 24 17.87 3.13 6.09
CA ALA A 24 17.90 3.02 7.55
C ALA A 24 17.83 1.56 8.00
N GLY A 25 18.66 1.16 8.93
CA GLY A 25 18.71 -0.19 9.50
C GLY A 25 17.48 -0.54 10.35
N ALA A 26 17.38 -1.78 10.77
CA ALA A 26 16.35 -2.20 11.72
C ALA A 26 16.49 -1.41 13.04
N GLY A 27 15.39 -1.05 13.68
CA GLY A 27 15.40 -0.28 14.93
C GLY A 27 15.75 1.21 14.82
N SER A 28 16.10 1.72 13.64
CA SER A 28 16.51 3.12 13.42
C SER A 28 15.37 4.14 13.54
N GLY A 29 14.12 3.68 13.73
CA GLY A 29 12.95 4.55 13.85
C GLY A 29 12.30 4.94 12.53
N LYS A 30 12.45 4.16 11.45
CA LYS A 30 11.81 4.42 10.13
C LYS A 30 10.32 4.77 10.25
N THR A 31 9.56 3.95 10.95
CA THR A 31 8.13 4.19 11.15
C THR A 31 7.87 5.50 11.89
N ARG A 32 8.73 5.86 12.84
CA ARG A 32 8.64 7.13 13.57
C ARG A 32 8.88 8.33 12.63
N VAL A 33 9.85 8.24 11.73
CA VAL A 33 10.10 9.28 10.71
C VAL A 33 8.86 9.46 9.84
N ILE A 34 8.28 8.38 9.33
CA ILE A 34 7.07 8.44 8.47
C ILE A 34 5.88 9.06 9.22
N THR A 35 5.59 8.60 10.43
CA THR A 35 4.45 9.12 11.20
C THR A 35 4.62 10.58 11.59
N ARG A 36 5.85 11.00 11.95
CA ARG A 36 6.17 12.41 12.23
C ARG A 36 6.13 13.28 10.98
N LYS A 37 6.57 12.75 9.82
CA LYS A 37 6.45 13.46 8.54
C LYS A 37 4.99 13.74 8.19
N ILE A 38 4.11 12.76 8.34
CA ILE A 38 2.68 12.93 8.09
C ILE A 38 2.09 13.99 9.01
N ALA A 39 2.41 13.92 10.31
CA ALA A 39 1.95 14.91 11.25
C ALA A 39 2.53 16.32 10.95
N TYR A 40 3.77 16.41 10.49
CA TYR A 40 4.40 17.66 10.07
C TYR A 40 3.70 18.26 8.84
N LEU A 41 3.41 17.43 7.83
CA LEU A 41 2.69 17.87 6.64
C LEU A 41 1.32 18.47 6.98
N VAL A 42 0.58 17.81 7.87
CA VAL A 42 -0.79 18.21 8.19
C VAL A 42 -0.82 19.39 9.18
N ASN A 43 0.03 19.38 10.22
CA ASN A 43 -0.04 20.38 11.28
C ASN A 43 0.77 21.65 11.00
N GLU A 44 1.88 21.54 10.23
CA GLU A 44 2.82 22.65 10.04
C GLU A 44 2.89 23.14 8.59
N CYS A 45 2.48 22.29 7.61
CA CYS A 45 2.56 22.62 6.19
C CYS A 45 1.20 22.78 5.53
N ASP A 46 0.10 22.75 6.29
CA ASP A 46 -1.28 22.91 5.81
C ASP A 46 -1.73 21.90 4.74
N TYR A 47 -1.07 20.73 4.68
CA TYR A 47 -1.54 19.67 3.80
C TYR A 47 -2.83 19.05 4.33
N GLU A 48 -3.84 18.98 3.49
CA GLU A 48 -5.05 18.25 3.85
C GLU A 48 -4.75 16.73 3.93
N ALA A 49 -5.11 16.10 5.04
CA ALA A 49 -4.85 14.69 5.28
C ALA A 49 -5.39 13.76 4.18
N ARG A 50 -6.48 14.14 3.50
CA ARG A 50 -7.05 13.37 2.37
C ARG A 50 -6.12 13.28 1.16
N HIS A 51 -5.13 14.16 1.03
CA HIS A 51 -4.14 14.14 -0.05
C HIS A 51 -2.86 13.38 0.36
N VAL A 52 -2.84 12.80 1.55
CA VAL A 52 -1.69 12.04 2.06
C VAL A 52 -2.02 10.56 2.11
N ALA A 53 -1.12 9.74 1.54
CA ALA A 53 -1.21 8.30 1.61
C ALA A 53 0.04 7.69 2.23
N ALA A 54 -0.12 6.86 3.26
CA ALA A 54 0.94 6.10 3.89
C ALA A 54 0.75 4.60 3.61
N ILE A 55 1.71 4.00 2.93
CA ILE A 55 1.58 2.63 2.45
C ILE A 55 2.62 1.75 3.15
N THR A 56 2.21 0.55 3.53
CA THR A 56 3.07 -0.44 4.18
C THR A 56 2.77 -1.86 3.66
N PHE A 57 3.58 -2.84 4.07
CA PHE A 57 3.44 -4.22 3.57
C PHE A 57 2.36 -5.04 4.28
N THR A 58 2.15 -4.82 5.58
CA THR A 58 1.26 -5.68 6.36
C THR A 58 0.10 -4.89 6.96
N ASN A 59 -1.05 -5.54 7.09
CA ASN A 59 -2.22 -4.95 7.74
C ASN A 59 -1.94 -4.59 9.21
N LYS A 60 -1.10 -5.36 9.90
CA LYS A 60 -0.66 -5.06 11.26
C LYS A 60 0.11 -3.74 11.30
N ALA A 61 1.12 -3.59 10.43
CA ALA A 61 1.90 -2.35 10.37
C ALA A 61 1.04 -1.14 9.95
N ALA A 62 0.07 -1.32 9.05
CA ALA A 62 -0.87 -0.26 8.70
C ALA A 62 -1.72 0.19 9.89
N ARG A 63 -2.21 -0.75 10.70
CA ARG A 63 -2.98 -0.46 11.91
C ARG A 63 -2.14 0.30 12.94
N GLU A 64 -0.95 -0.23 13.26
CA GLU A 64 -0.02 0.43 14.19
C GLU A 64 0.37 1.84 13.73
N MET A 65 0.61 2.02 12.44
CA MET A 65 0.91 3.33 11.85
C MET A 65 -0.27 4.29 12.00
N LYS A 66 -1.48 3.83 11.72
CA LYS A 66 -2.71 4.63 11.86
C LYS A 66 -2.94 5.07 13.30
N GLU A 67 -2.75 4.18 14.26
CA GLU A 67 -2.86 4.49 15.70
C GLU A 67 -1.84 5.56 16.14
N ARG A 68 -0.57 5.40 15.70
CA ARG A 68 0.49 6.36 16.00
C ARG A 68 0.23 7.73 15.39
N ILE A 69 -0.24 7.80 14.16
CA ILE A 69 -0.60 9.05 13.49
C ILE A 69 -1.79 9.69 14.19
N GLY A 70 -2.81 8.89 14.58
CA GLY A 70 -3.97 9.37 15.32
C GLY A 70 -3.61 10.05 16.65
N GLY A 71 -2.55 9.57 17.33
CA GLY A 71 -2.01 10.22 18.54
C GLY A 71 -1.19 11.49 18.29
N LEU A 72 -0.83 11.78 17.03
CA LEU A 72 -0.05 12.96 16.63
C LEU A 72 -0.90 14.06 15.98
N LEU A 73 -2.08 13.71 15.50
CA LEU A 73 -3.03 14.62 14.85
C LEU A 73 -4.19 14.90 15.82
N GLU A 74 -4.49 16.16 16.04
CA GLU A 74 -5.55 16.58 16.96
C GLU A 74 -6.92 16.60 16.26
N GLY A 75 -7.95 16.18 16.96
CA GLY A 75 -9.33 16.30 16.53
C GLY A 75 -9.63 15.66 15.17
N ARG A 76 -10.06 16.47 14.21
CA ARG A 76 -10.41 16.04 12.85
C ARG A 76 -9.28 16.18 11.83
N ALA A 77 -8.08 16.61 12.22
CA ALA A 77 -6.97 16.89 11.32
C ALA A 77 -6.54 15.65 10.48
N GLY A 78 -6.68 14.44 11.01
CA GLY A 78 -6.39 13.20 10.31
C GLY A 78 -7.53 12.66 9.41
N ARG A 79 -8.63 13.39 9.26
CA ARG A 79 -9.78 12.89 8.48
C ARG A 79 -9.44 12.79 6.99
N GLY A 80 -9.68 11.60 6.43
CA GLY A 80 -9.40 11.32 5.03
C GLY A 80 -7.98 10.80 4.76
N LEU A 81 -7.08 10.77 5.76
CA LEU A 81 -5.76 10.18 5.61
C LEU A 81 -5.86 8.70 5.20
N THR A 82 -5.16 8.33 4.14
CA THR A 82 -5.06 6.95 3.69
C THR A 82 -3.86 6.27 4.37
N VAL A 83 -4.13 5.27 5.20
CA VAL A 83 -3.09 4.37 5.77
C VAL A 83 -3.48 2.94 5.46
N SER A 84 -2.74 2.27 4.57
CA SER A 84 -3.12 0.94 4.09
C SER A 84 -1.93 0.12 3.62
N THR A 85 -2.18 -1.11 3.17
CA THR A 85 -1.22 -1.88 2.38
C THR A 85 -1.37 -1.55 0.90
N PHE A 86 -0.35 -1.87 0.07
CA PHE A 86 -0.45 -1.75 -1.39
C PHE A 86 -1.66 -2.50 -1.94
N HIS A 87 -1.90 -3.73 -1.49
CA HIS A 87 -3.04 -4.53 -1.93
C HIS A 87 -4.39 -3.89 -1.56
N SER A 88 -4.51 -3.38 -0.35
CA SER A 88 -5.75 -2.72 0.10
C SER A 88 -6.00 -1.42 -0.67
N LEU A 89 -4.96 -0.64 -0.93
CA LEU A 89 -5.06 0.58 -1.76
C LEU A 89 -5.46 0.22 -3.19
N GLY A 90 -4.79 -0.76 -3.81
CA GLY A 90 -5.12 -1.23 -5.16
C GLY A 90 -6.56 -1.71 -5.26
N LEU A 91 -7.03 -2.49 -4.29
CA LEU A 91 -8.41 -2.94 -4.23
C LEU A 91 -9.40 -1.77 -4.10
N HIS A 92 -9.07 -0.76 -3.31
CA HIS A 92 -9.89 0.44 -3.17
C HIS A 92 -10.01 1.19 -4.50
N ILE A 93 -8.91 1.41 -5.19
CA ILE A 93 -8.87 2.06 -6.51
C ILE A 93 -9.69 1.24 -7.52
N LEU A 94 -9.45 -0.07 -7.61
CA LEU A 94 -10.17 -0.95 -8.53
C LEU A 94 -11.67 -0.97 -8.29
N ARG A 95 -12.11 -0.94 -7.04
CA ARG A 95 -13.55 -0.87 -6.71
C ARG A 95 -14.17 0.46 -7.08
N HIS A 96 -13.43 1.54 -6.89
CA HIS A 96 -13.90 2.88 -7.27
C HIS A 96 -14.07 3.01 -8.79
N ASP A 97 -13.11 2.52 -9.55
CA ASP A 97 -13.09 2.63 -11.01
C ASP A 97 -13.57 1.36 -11.75
N ALA A 98 -14.13 0.38 -11.03
CA ALA A 98 -14.54 -0.92 -11.58
C ALA A 98 -15.37 -0.81 -12.86
N LYS A 99 -16.33 0.10 -12.89
CA LYS A 99 -17.20 0.29 -14.05
C LYS A 99 -16.44 0.76 -15.30
N ARG A 100 -15.36 1.55 -15.12
CA ARG A 100 -14.56 2.06 -16.24
C ARG A 100 -13.76 0.97 -16.94
N ILE A 101 -13.46 -0.11 -16.21
CA ILE A 101 -12.71 -1.29 -16.70
C ILE A 101 -13.62 -2.51 -16.91
N GLY A 102 -14.96 -2.31 -17.01
CA GLY A 102 -15.92 -3.37 -17.33
C GLY A 102 -16.27 -4.29 -16.17
N TYR A 103 -15.89 -3.99 -14.93
CA TYR A 103 -16.22 -4.81 -13.76
C TYR A 103 -17.34 -4.22 -12.93
N LYS A 104 -17.99 -5.08 -12.15
CA LYS A 104 -18.92 -4.66 -11.08
C LYS A 104 -18.11 -4.25 -9.84
N PRO A 105 -18.52 -3.24 -9.06
CA PRO A 105 -17.80 -2.84 -7.83
C PRO A 105 -17.68 -3.97 -6.80
N GLN A 106 -18.59 -4.94 -6.83
CA GLN A 106 -18.64 -6.10 -5.95
C GLN A 106 -17.89 -7.32 -6.51
N PHE A 107 -16.89 -7.13 -7.39
CA PHE A 107 -16.12 -8.25 -7.91
C PHE A 107 -15.40 -9.02 -6.78
N SER A 108 -15.26 -10.32 -6.97
CA SER A 108 -14.51 -11.20 -6.06
C SER A 108 -13.01 -11.10 -6.34
N VAL A 109 -12.22 -11.17 -5.27
CA VAL A 109 -10.77 -11.29 -5.36
C VAL A 109 -10.42 -12.77 -5.17
N LEU A 110 -9.77 -13.35 -6.14
CA LEU A 110 -9.29 -14.73 -6.09
C LEU A 110 -7.94 -14.77 -5.36
N ASP A 111 -7.79 -15.71 -4.46
CA ASP A 111 -6.49 -16.01 -3.88
C ASP A 111 -5.68 -16.96 -4.78
N SER A 112 -4.45 -17.27 -4.36
CA SER A 112 -3.57 -18.17 -5.12
C SER A 112 -4.12 -19.58 -5.24
N ALA A 113 -4.89 -20.07 -4.26
CA ALA A 113 -5.47 -21.41 -4.27
C ALA A 113 -6.66 -21.45 -5.22
N ASP A 114 -7.51 -20.44 -5.19
CA ASP A 114 -8.63 -20.28 -6.12
C ASP A 114 -8.13 -20.22 -7.57
N ALA A 115 -7.10 -19.39 -7.83
CA ALA A 115 -6.51 -19.27 -9.16
C ALA A 115 -5.91 -20.60 -9.65
N GLN A 116 -5.19 -21.33 -8.80
CA GLN A 116 -4.67 -22.64 -9.15
C GLN A 116 -5.75 -23.66 -9.44
N LYS A 117 -6.86 -23.64 -8.68
CA LYS A 117 -8.00 -24.53 -8.92
C LYS A 117 -8.63 -24.26 -10.30
N ILE A 118 -8.87 -23.00 -10.62
CA ILE A 118 -9.41 -22.61 -11.93
C ILE A 118 -8.46 -23.07 -13.06
N ILE A 119 -7.15 -22.85 -12.91
CA ILE A 119 -6.15 -23.30 -13.90
C ILE A 119 -6.21 -24.83 -14.04
N SER A 120 -6.24 -25.55 -12.91
CA SER A 120 -6.35 -27.03 -12.90
C SER A 120 -7.56 -27.52 -13.68
N ASP A 121 -8.72 -26.89 -13.45
CA ASP A 121 -9.97 -27.27 -14.11
C ASP A 121 -9.93 -27.02 -15.63
N ILE A 122 -9.23 -25.95 -16.07
CA ILE A 122 -9.11 -25.60 -17.50
C ILE A 122 -8.12 -26.53 -18.21
N ILE A 123 -6.90 -26.69 -17.67
CA ILE A 123 -5.85 -27.49 -18.33
C ILE A 123 -5.96 -28.99 -18.01
N LYS A 124 -6.88 -29.37 -17.13
CA LYS A 124 -7.11 -30.76 -16.66
C LYS A 124 -5.84 -31.44 -16.14
N ALA A 125 -4.98 -30.66 -15.48
CA ALA A 125 -3.76 -31.14 -14.84
C ALA A 125 -3.88 -31.05 -13.33
N THR A 126 -3.38 -32.07 -12.62
CA THR A 126 -3.37 -32.13 -11.15
C THR A 126 -1.96 -32.01 -10.56
N ASP A 127 -0.96 -32.11 -11.40
CA ASP A 127 0.44 -31.98 -11.00
C ASP A 127 0.78 -30.54 -10.62
N LYS A 128 1.30 -30.38 -9.38
CA LYS A 128 1.61 -29.08 -8.80
C LYS A 128 2.65 -28.27 -9.57
N GLN A 129 3.58 -28.93 -10.25
CA GLN A 129 4.65 -28.25 -11.00
C GLN A 129 4.08 -27.62 -12.28
N THR A 130 3.24 -28.35 -13.00
CA THR A 130 2.53 -27.84 -14.18
C THR A 130 1.62 -26.67 -13.83
N LEU A 131 0.84 -26.78 -12.74
CA LEU A 131 -0.02 -25.69 -12.28
C LEU A 131 0.76 -24.43 -11.91
N ARG A 132 1.90 -24.56 -11.22
CA ARG A 132 2.77 -23.42 -10.88
C ARG A 132 3.37 -22.77 -12.12
N ARG A 133 3.81 -23.56 -13.10
CA ARG A 133 4.34 -23.03 -14.37
C ARG A 133 3.26 -22.27 -15.13
N ALA A 134 2.07 -22.84 -15.29
CA ALA A 134 0.95 -22.17 -15.95
C ALA A 134 0.59 -20.85 -15.25
N ALA A 135 0.47 -20.86 -13.93
CA ALA A 135 0.19 -19.65 -13.15
C ALA A 135 1.28 -18.58 -13.31
N ALA A 136 2.56 -18.98 -13.35
CA ALA A 136 3.68 -18.06 -13.54
C ALA A 136 3.67 -17.44 -14.96
N VAL A 137 3.38 -18.22 -15.99
CA VAL A 137 3.25 -17.71 -17.37
C VAL A 137 2.12 -16.70 -17.47
N ILE A 138 0.93 -17.03 -16.96
CA ILE A 138 -0.22 -16.11 -16.94
C ILE A 138 0.12 -14.82 -16.19
N SER A 139 0.79 -14.94 -15.04
CA SER A 139 1.21 -13.77 -14.26
C SER A 139 2.19 -12.88 -15.03
N ASN A 140 3.15 -13.48 -15.71
CA ASN A 140 4.12 -12.75 -16.54
C ASN A 140 3.44 -12.02 -17.71
N TRP A 141 2.50 -12.67 -18.41
CA TRP A 141 1.74 -12.02 -19.47
C TRP A 141 0.92 -10.83 -18.95
N LYS A 142 0.22 -11.01 -17.83
CA LYS A 142 -0.54 -9.92 -17.20
C LYS A 142 0.36 -8.75 -16.76
N ASN A 143 1.53 -9.05 -16.20
CA ASN A 143 2.50 -8.01 -15.79
C ASN A 143 3.12 -7.28 -17.00
N ALA A 144 3.24 -7.95 -18.13
CA ALA A 144 3.68 -7.36 -19.39
C ALA A 144 2.55 -6.69 -20.19
N LEU A 145 1.32 -6.66 -19.64
CA LEU A 145 0.11 -6.13 -20.28
C LEU A 145 -0.20 -6.77 -21.62
N PHE A 146 0.14 -8.06 -21.80
CA PHE A 146 -0.31 -8.81 -22.96
C PHE A 146 -1.82 -9.05 -22.86
N ASP A 147 -2.51 -8.74 -23.97
CA ASP A 147 -3.92 -9.07 -24.14
C ASP A 147 -4.05 -10.57 -24.47
N PRO A 148 -5.09 -11.27 -24.01
CA PRO A 148 -5.32 -12.68 -24.36
C PRO A 148 -5.73 -12.92 -25.82
N ASP A 149 -6.03 -11.87 -26.61
CA ASP A 149 -6.43 -11.94 -28.02
C ASP A 149 -5.23 -12.01 -28.98
#